data_87082e39e1e3139bc973d47c772e21e1
#
_entry.id   87082e39e1e3139bc973d47c772e21e1
#
_cell.length_a   1.000
_cell.length_b   1.000
_cell.length_c   1.000
_cell.angle_alpha   90.00
_cell.angle_beta   90.00
_cell.angle_gamma   90.00
#
_symmetry.space_group_name_H-M   'P 1'
#
loop_
_entity.id
_entity.type
_entity.pdbx_description
1 polymer ?
#
loop_
_entity_poly.entity_id
_entity_poly.type
_entity_poly.pdbx_seq_one_letter_code
_entity_poly.pdbx_strand_id
1 'polypeptide(L)'
;MFTEIDTVFFDIGSTLVDEHRADECRIREISKNSGSDYGECLNRIKSFFAENKNGYHSLVKELNVELPVWHSEYEILYPDAEECLKILSAKYQIGIIANQPKGTKERLDKFGILKYISVIAASAEEGISKPDLRLFEIAVKKAGTSPARSVMVGDRLDNDIIPAKALGMKTIWIKQGFGGCSLIRCDAEKPDYIVCNLSEVKGILTSKHCLDTVC
;
A
#
# COMPACT_ATOMS: atom_id res chain seq x y z
N MET A 1 -21.79 -1.88 -3.08
CA MET A 1 -21.89 -0.48 -3.56
C MET A 1 -21.14 0.41 -2.59
N PHE A 2 -20.24 1.26 -3.07
CA PHE A 2 -19.59 2.30 -2.24
C PHE A 2 -20.56 3.49 -2.07
N THR A 3 -21.73 3.22 -1.50
CA THR A 3 -22.70 4.26 -1.14
C THR A 3 -22.22 4.95 0.12
N GLU A 4 -22.17 6.28 0.11
CA GLU A 4 -21.81 7.13 1.24
C GLU A 4 -20.32 7.21 1.61
N ILE A 5 -19.40 6.81 0.72
CA ILE A 5 -17.97 7.04 0.94
C ILE A 5 -17.67 8.53 0.80
N ASP A 6 -16.91 9.06 1.74
CA ASP A 6 -16.40 10.44 1.72
C ASP A 6 -14.86 10.52 1.78
N THR A 7 -14.20 9.44 2.21
CA THR A 7 -12.76 9.43 2.39
C THR A 7 -12.11 8.21 1.73
N VAL A 8 -11.01 8.43 1.00
CA VAL A 8 -10.18 7.39 0.40
C VAL A 8 -8.78 7.48 0.98
N PHE A 9 -8.35 6.44 1.66
CA PHE A 9 -7.00 6.29 2.18
C PHE A 9 -6.16 5.46 1.24
N PHE A 10 -4.92 5.89 1.02
CA PHE A 10 -3.92 5.17 0.23
C PHE A 10 -2.73 4.77 1.10
N ASP A 11 -2.15 3.63 0.83
CA ASP A 11 -0.74 3.37 1.13
C ASP A 11 0.15 4.14 0.15
N ILE A 12 1.47 4.17 0.41
CA ILE A 12 2.44 4.89 -0.43
C ILE A 12 3.24 3.90 -1.29
N GLY A 13 4.05 3.06 -0.65
CA GLY A 13 4.97 2.16 -1.35
C GLY A 13 4.23 1.10 -2.15
N SER A 14 4.66 0.85 -3.37
CA SER A 14 4.00 -0.10 -4.28
C SER A 14 2.50 0.15 -4.50
N THR A 15 1.97 1.30 -4.04
CA THR A 15 0.59 1.74 -4.25
C THR A 15 0.54 3.04 -5.05
N LEU A 16 1.11 4.13 -4.54
CA LEU A 16 1.27 5.41 -5.25
C LEU A 16 2.67 5.55 -5.85
N VAL A 17 3.66 4.90 -5.24
CA VAL A 17 5.09 4.98 -5.57
C VAL A 17 5.57 3.63 -6.06
N ASP A 18 6.20 3.63 -7.23
CA ASP A 18 6.91 2.48 -7.79
C ASP A 18 8.28 2.36 -7.10
N GLU A 19 8.46 1.26 -6.40
CA GLU A 19 9.66 0.92 -5.64
C GLU A 19 10.53 -0.14 -6.35
N HIS A 20 10.20 -0.52 -7.58
CA HIS A 20 10.82 -1.64 -8.30
C HIS A 20 12.36 -1.55 -8.35
N ARG A 21 12.91 -0.37 -8.66
CA ARG A 21 14.37 -0.18 -8.72
C ARG A 21 15.04 -0.23 -7.34
N ALA A 22 14.37 0.29 -6.32
CA ALA A 22 14.86 0.20 -4.94
C ALA A 22 14.83 -1.25 -4.44
N ASP A 23 13.78 -1.98 -4.78
CA ASP A 23 13.67 -3.43 -4.53
C ASP A 23 14.81 -4.21 -5.20
N GLU A 24 15.07 -3.97 -6.49
CA GLU A 24 16.17 -4.62 -7.20
C GLU A 24 17.52 -4.37 -6.52
N CYS A 25 17.82 -3.12 -6.15
CA CYS A 25 19.05 -2.77 -5.45
C CYS A 25 19.17 -3.54 -4.13
N ARG A 26 18.15 -3.52 -3.32
CA ARG A 26 18.12 -4.23 -2.03
C ARG A 26 18.34 -5.74 -2.20
N ILE A 27 17.69 -6.37 -3.19
CA ILE A 27 17.83 -7.80 -3.45
C ILE A 27 19.25 -8.13 -3.93
N ARG A 28 19.86 -7.29 -4.78
CA ARG A 28 21.26 -7.46 -5.23
C ARG A 28 22.23 -7.36 -4.05
N GLU A 29 22.02 -6.46 -3.13
CA GLU A 29 22.83 -6.34 -1.92
C GLU A 29 22.67 -7.55 -0.99
N ILE A 30 21.44 -8.05 -0.79
CA ILE A 30 21.21 -9.29 -0.03
C ILE A 30 21.93 -10.47 -0.69
N SER A 31 21.79 -10.64 -2.01
CA SER A 31 22.47 -11.67 -2.80
C SER A 31 24.00 -11.59 -2.62
N LYS A 32 24.57 -10.41 -2.77
CA LYS A 32 26.02 -10.17 -2.59
C LYS A 32 26.49 -10.50 -1.16
N ASN A 33 25.75 -10.04 -0.15
CA ASN A 33 26.14 -10.20 1.26
C ASN A 33 26.01 -11.64 1.74
N SER A 34 25.08 -12.41 1.17
CA SER A 34 24.86 -13.82 1.53
C SER A 34 25.65 -14.81 0.65
N GLY A 35 26.14 -14.38 -0.51
CA GLY A 35 26.69 -15.27 -1.53
C GLY A 35 25.64 -16.10 -2.28
N SER A 36 24.34 -15.82 -2.09
CA SER A 36 23.24 -16.52 -2.76
C SER A 36 22.99 -15.94 -4.16
N ASP A 37 22.40 -16.74 -5.05
CA ASP A 37 22.01 -16.27 -6.38
C ASP A 37 20.87 -15.22 -6.29
N TYR A 38 20.89 -14.21 -7.16
CA TYR A 38 19.88 -13.15 -7.20
C TYR A 38 18.47 -13.70 -7.47
N GLY A 39 18.36 -14.65 -8.42
CA GLY A 39 17.08 -15.26 -8.79
C GLY A 39 16.49 -16.10 -7.64
N GLU A 40 17.35 -16.80 -6.89
CA GLU A 40 16.96 -17.52 -5.68
C GLU A 40 16.43 -16.55 -4.61
N CYS A 41 17.16 -15.47 -4.33
CA CYS A 41 16.72 -14.43 -3.39
C CYS A 41 15.37 -13.83 -3.80
N LEU A 42 15.20 -13.47 -5.07
CA LEU A 42 13.96 -12.92 -5.62
C LEU A 42 12.78 -13.90 -5.46
N ASN A 43 12.98 -15.18 -5.80
CA ASN A 43 11.95 -16.21 -5.70
C ASN A 43 11.54 -16.45 -4.23
N ARG A 44 12.53 -16.45 -3.32
CA ARG A 44 12.24 -16.59 -1.87
C ARG A 44 11.45 -15.39 -1.33
N ILE A 45 11.81 -14.16 -1.71
CA ILE A 45 11.05 -12.96 -1.36
C ILE A 45 9.59 -13.08 -1.83
N LYS A 46 9.37 -13.42 -3.11
CA LYS A 46 8.01 -13.64 -3.66
C LYS A 46 7.24 -14.71 -2.89
N SER A 47 7.89 -15.81 -2.52
CA SER A 47 7.28 -16.88 -1.74
C SER A 47 6.83 -16.39 -0.35
N PHE A 48 7.64 -15.60 0.34
CA PHE A 48 7.25 -15.03 1.63
C PHE A 48 6.08 -14.04 1.51
N PHE A 49 6.09 -13.19 0.49
CA PHE A 49 4.94 -12.29 0.25
C PHE A 49 3.67 -13.06 -0.11
N ALA A 50 3.78 -14.16 -0.87
CA ALA A 50 2.64 -15.05 -1.13
C ALA A 50 2.07 -15.67 0.16
N GLU A 51 2.89 -15.79 1.19
CA GLU A 51 2.49 -16.22 2.53
C GLU A 51 2.03 -15.08 3.45
N ASN A 52 1.83 -13.88 2.94
CA ASN A 52 1.52 -12.69 3.73
C ASN A 52 2.58 -12.38 4.81
N LYS A 53 3.85 -12.64 4.50
CA LYS A 53 5.00 -12.31 5.35
C LYS A 53 5.80 -11.17 4.74
N ASN A 54 6.57 -10.45 5.57
CA ASN A 54 7.54 -9.50 5.05
C ASN A 54 8.70 -10.25 4.40
N GLY A 55 8.78 -10.22 3.06
CA GLY A 55 9.75 -11.00 2.30
C GLY A 55 11.19 -10.66 2.61
N TYR A 56 11.51 -9.38 2.79
CA TYR A 56 12.88 -8.93 3.07
C TYR A 56 13.36 -9.38 4.45
N HIS A 57 12.58 -9.09 5.50
CA HIS A 57 12.93 -9.51 6.85
C HIS A 57 13.02 -11.03 6.99
N SER A 58 12.14 -11.76 6.30
CA SER A 58 12.14 -13.22 6.30
C SER A 58 13.40 -13.76 5.63
N LEU A 59 13.76 -13.21 4.46
CA LEU A 59 14.93 -13.66 3.71
C LEU A 59 16.25 -13.37 4.45
N VAL A 60 16.44 -12.14 4.96
CA VAL A 60 17.70 -11.81 5.66
C VAL A 60 17.87 -12.62 6.94
N LYS A 61 16.77 -12.94 7.62
CA LYS A 61 16.78 -13.84 8.77
C LYS A 61 17.17 -15.28 8.38
N GLU A 62 16.63 -15.78 7.26
CA GLU A 62 16.94 -17.12 6.73
C GLU A 62 18.43 -17.22 6.33
N LEU A 63 18.94 -16.17 5.67
CA LEU A 63 20.34 -16.13 5.17
C LEU A 63 21.34 -15.65 6.23
N ASN A 64 20.87 -15.24 7.42
CA ASN A 64 21.69 -14.70 8.50
C ASN A 64 22.57 -13.52 8.06
N VAL A 65 21.99 -12.57 7.31
CA VAL A 65 22.62 -11.32 6.88
C VAL A 65 21.84 -10.12 7.36
N GLU A 66 22.46 -8.94 7.40
CA GLU A 66 21.78 -7.68 7.72
C GLU A 66 20.88 -7.22 6.59
N LEU A 67 19.80 -6.56 6.95
CA LEU A 67 18.90 -5.94 5.97
C LEU A 67 19.60 -4.70 5.35
N PRO A 68 19.85 -4.66 4.04
CA PRO A 68 20.45 -3.51 3.39
C PRO A 68 19.59 -2.24 3.51
N VAL A 69 20.25 -1.08 3.42
CA VAL A 69 19.60 0.22 3.43
C VAL A 69 18.60 0.35 2.28
N TRP A 70 17.51 1.08 2.51
CA TRP A 70 16.53 1.38 1.47
C TRP A 70 17.00 2.57 0.62
N HIS A 71 17.03 2.39 -0.69
CA HIS A 71 17.45 3.38 -1.67
C HIS A 71 16.27 4.20 -2.20
N SER A 72 15.77 5.12 -1.37
CA SER A 72 14.61 5.95 -1.71
C SER A 72 14.83 6.89 -2.90
N GLU A 73 16.07 7.11 -3.32
CA GLU A 73 16.43 7.87 -4.52
C GLU A 73 15.99 7.20 -5.85
N TYR A 74 15.65 5.91 -5.79
CA TYR A 74 15.14 5.15 -6.94
C TYR A 74 13.62 5.06 -7.01
N GLU A 75 12.94 5.62 -6.02
CA GLU A 75 11.49 5.65 -6.00
C GLU A 75 10.96 6.70 -6.96
N ILE A 76 9.91 6.33 -7.71
CA ILE A 76 9.19 7.24 -8.60
C ILE A 76 7.69 7.07 -8.42
N LEU A 77 6.88 8.08 -8.77
CA LEU A 77 5.43 7.89 -8.81
C LEU A 77 5.04 6.91 -9.92
N TYR A 78 4.01 6.09 -9.66
CA TYR A 78 3.34 5.41 -10.77
C TYR A 78 2.78 6.45 -11.75
N PRO A 79 2.81 6.16 -13.07
CA PRO A 79 2.44 7.14 -14.10
C PRO A 79 1.01 7.71 -13.98
N ASP A 80 0.11 6.93 -13.40
CA ASP A 80 -1.31 7.28 -13.22
C ASP A 80 -1.64 7.80 -11.80
N ALA A 81 -0.65 7.91 -10.90
CA ALA A 81 -0.88 8.29 -9.51
C ALA A 81 -1.37 9.73 -9.36
N GLU A 82 -0.70 10.70 -10.00
CA GLU A 82 -1.11 12.10 -9.88
C GLU A 82 -2.50 12.34 -10.47
N GLU A 83 -2.80 11.78 -11.65
CA GLU A 83 -4.11 11.91 -12.28
C GLU A 83 -5.21 11.27 -11.42
N CYS A 84 -4.96 10.08 -10.87
CA CYS A 84 -5.88 9.39 -9.96
C CYS A 84 -6.21 10.28 -8.74
N LEU A 85 -5.18 10.76 -8.03
CA LEU A 85 -5.35 11.60 -6.84
C LEU A 85 -6.06 12.92 -7.18
N LYS A 86 -5.71 13.57 -8.29
CA LYS A 86 -6.35 14.81 -8.76
C LYS A 86 -7.85 14.64 -8.98
N ILE A 87 -8.25 13.54 -9.63
CA ILE A 87 -9.66 13.30 -9.93
C ILE A 87 -10.42 12.91 -8.68
N LEU A 88 -9.84 12.05 -7.84
CA LEU A 88 -10.50 11.59 -6.62
C LEU A 88 -10.61 12.68 -5.56
N SER A 89 -9.62 13.57 -5.43
CA SER A 89 -9.65 14.70 -4.47
C SER A 89 -10.74 15.73 -4.76
N ALA A 90 -11.28 15.77 -5.97
CA ALA A 90 -12.43 16.62 -6.31
C ALA A 90 -13.75 16.08 -5.72
N LYS A 91 -13.79 14.82 -5.29
CA LYS A 91 -15.00 14.15 -4.80
C LYS A 91 -14.85 13.60 -3.38
N TYR A 92 -13.66 13.19 -3.01
CA TYR A 92 -13.33 12.53 -1.74
C TYR A 92 -12.27 13.29 -0.99
N GLN A 93 -12.29 13.21 0.32
CA GLN A 93 -11.13 13.52 1.12
C GLN A 93 -10.07 12.44 0.91
N ILE A 94 -8.83 12.83 0.59
CA ILE A 94 -7.73 11.88 0.38
C ILE A 94 -6.86 11.86 1.62
N GLY A 95 -6.60 10.66 2.13
CA GLY A 95 -5.71 10.41 3.25
C GLY A 95 -4.62 9.39 2.92
N ILE A 96 -3.59 9.37 3.76
CA ILE A 96 -2.51 8.40 3.72
C ILE A 96 -2.53 7.57 5.01
N ILE A 97 -2.41 6.24 4.89
CA ILE A 97 -2.12 5.31 5.98
C ILE A 97 -0.92 4.46 5.54
N ALA A 98 0.28 4.75 6.04
CA ALA A 98 1.49 4.13 5.52
C ALA A 98 2.53 3.83 6.59
N ASN A 99 3.29 2.73 6.39
CA ASN A 99 4.49 2.46 7.17
C ASN A 99 5.66 3.20 6.52
N GLN A 100 6.00 4.38 7.08
CA GLN A 100 7.00 5.27 6.52
C GLN A 100 7.95 5.79 7.60
N PRO A 101 9.21 6.11 7.25
CA PRO A 101 10.10 6.86 8.12
C PRO A 101 9.56 8.29 8.35
N LYS A 102 10.13 9.01 9.29
CA LYS A 102 9.83 10.44 9.50
C LYS A 102 10.07 11.26 8.23
N GLY A 103 9.27 12.32 8.03
CA GLY A 103 9.36 13.17 6.85
C GLY A 103 8.41 12.72 5.70
N THR A 104 7.36 11.98 6.03
CA THR A 104 6.36 11.54 5.03
C THR A 104 5.74 12.70 4.26
N LYS A 105 5.45 13.82 4.94
CA LYS A 105 4.88 15.02 4.31
C LYS A 105 5.82 15.63 3.27
N GLU A 106 7.08 15.79 3.62
CA GLU A 106 8.13 16.31 2.74
C GLU A 106 8.36 15.39 1.53
N ARG A 107 8.29 14.08 1.74
CA ARG A 107 8.39 13.08 0.66
C ARG A 107 7.23 13.20 -0.31
N LEU A 108 5.99 13.32 0.17
CA LEU A 108 4.81 13.52 -0.68
C LEU A 108 4.84 14.85 -1.43
N ASP A 109 5.40 15.90 -0.83
CA ASP A 109 5.60 17.20 -1.46
C ASP A 109 6.64 17.13 -2.57
N LYS A 110 7.75 16.43 -2.35
CA LYS A 110 8.78 16.17 -3.37
C LYS A 110 8.22 15.43 -4.59
N PHE A 111 7.27 14.51 -4.38
CA PHE A 111 6.54 13.86 -5.48
C PHE A 111 5.46 14.75 -6.12
N GLY A 112 5.19 15.95 -5.59
CA GLY A 112 4.20 16.88 -6.11
C GLY A 112 2.74 16.49 -5.87
N ILE A 113 2.48 15.49 -5.02
CA ILE A 113 1.14 14.97 -4.74
C ILE A 113 0.55 15.41 -3.40
N LEU A 114 1.33 16.06 -2.53
CA LEU A 114 0.86 16.54 -1.23
C LEU A 114 -0.37 17.45 -1.35
N LYS A 115 -0.47 18.24 -2.42
CA LYS A 115 -1.59 19.16 -2.69
C LYS A 115 -2.97 18.48 -2.78
N TYR A 116 -3.01 17.16 -3.00
CA TYR A 116 -4.24 16.36 -3.07
C TYR A 116 -4.58 15.67 -1.74
N ILE A 117 -3.66 15.68 -0.77
CA ILE A 117 -3.73 14.88 0.45
C ILE A 117 -4.10 15.77 1.63
N SER A 118 -5.20 15.44 2.31
CA SER A 118 -5.71 16.20 3.46
C SER A 118 -5.29 15.62 4.81
N VAL A 119 -5.01 14.32 4.87
CA VAL A 119 -4.72 13.59 6.11
C VAL A 119 -3.53 12.67 5.91
N ILE A 120 -2.61 12.65 6.88
CA ILE A 120 -1.48 11.73 6.90
C ILE A 120 -1.43 11.05 8.27
N ALA A 121 -1.45 9.72 8.26
CA ALA A 121 -1.14 8.85 9.39
C ALA A 121 0.00 7.93 8.97
N ALA A 122 1.22 8.29 9.33
CA ALA A 122 2.42 7.55 8.99
C ALA A 122 3.09 7.00 10.24
N SER A 123 3.63 5.79 10.13
CA SER A 123 4.03 4.99 11.30
C SER A 123 5.07 5.66 12.19
N ALA A 124 6.07 6.33 11.62
CA ALA A 124 7.13 6.94 12.42
C ALA A 124 6.70 8.23 13.10
N GLU A 125 5.68 8.94 12.57
CA GLU A 125 5.07 10.12 13.17
C GLU A 125 4.11 9.73 14.29
N GLU A 126 3.34 8.63 14.11
CA GLU A 126 2.34 8.19 15.09
C GLU A 126 2.90 7.23 16.15
N GLY A 127 4.12 6.69 15.94
CA GLY A 127 4.73 5.69 16.82
C GLY A 127 4.07 4.31 16.75
N ILE A 128 3.25 4.05 15.75
CA ILE A 128 2.47 2.82 15.55
C ILE A 128 2.51 2.46 14.08
N SER A 129 2.68 1.17 13.73
CA SER A 129 2.77 0.71 12.33
C SER A 129 1.64 -0.26 11.98
N LYS A 130 1.23 -0.25 10.70
CA LYS A 130 0.39 -1.31 10.14
C LYS A 130 1.05 -2.68 10.37
N PRO A 131 0.32 -3.71 10.72
CA PRO A 131 -1.14 -3.86 10.67
C PRO A 131 -1.89 -3.47 11.96
N ASP A 132 -1.29 -2.73 12.88
CA ASP A 132 -1.98 -2.31 14.11
C ASP A 132 -3.18 -1.41 13.76
N LEU A 133 -4.36 -1.82 14.21
CA LEU A 133 -5.63 -1.13 13.92
C LEU A 133 -5.63 0.33 14.40
N ARG A 134 -4.87 0.64 15.45
CA ARG A 134 -4.79 1.99 16.01
C ARG A 134 -4.28 3.02 15.00
N LEU A 135 -3.41 2.63 14.05
CA LEU A 135 -2.97 3.56 13.00
C LEU A 135 -4.12 3.94 12.07
N PHE A 136 -4.98 3.00 11.73
CA PHE A 136 -6.20 3.25 10.92
C PHE A 136 -7.21 4.10 11.70
N GLU A 137 -7.42 3.81 12.98
CA GLU A 137 -8.31 4.60 13.85
C GLU A 137 -7.84 6.06 13.96
N ILE A 138 -6.53 6.29 14.10
CA ILE A 138 -5.93 7.63 14.09
C ILE A 138 -6.22 8.34 12.77
N ALA A 139 -6.04 7.67 11.63
CA ALA A 139 -6.31 8.23 10.30
C ALA A 139 -7.79 8.62 10.14
N VAL A 140 -8.70 7.72 10.48
CA VAL A 140 -10.16 7.94 10.44
C VAL A 140 -10.55 9.11 11.33
N LYS A 141 -10.02 9.19 12.56
CA LYS A 141 -10.25 10.30 13.48
C LYS A 141 -9.71 11.63 12.94
N LYS A 142 -8.50 11.65 12.39
CA LYS A 142 -7.90 12.85 11.76
C LYS A 142 -8.72 13.33 10.57
N ALA A 143 -9.30 12.42 9.80
CA ALA A 143 -10.15 12.74 8.67
C ALA A 143 -11.57 13.22 9.09
N GLY A 144 -11.97 13.02 10.33
CA GLY A 144 -13.33 13.33 10.79
C GLY A 144 -14.41 12.47 10.15
N THR A 145 -14.05 11.25 9.75
CA THR A 145 -14.92 10.27 9.10
C THR A 145 -15.17 9.05 9.97
N SER A 146 -15.77 8.00 9.41
CA SER A 146 -15.93 6.70 10.05
C SER A 146 -15.39 5.59 9.16
N PRO A 147 -15.03 4.42 9.73
CA PRO A 147 -14.57 3.29 8.92
C PRO A 147 -15.54 2.91 7.81
N ALA A 148 -16.84 2.86 8.09
CA ALA A 148 -17.89 2.50 7.12
C ALA A 148 -18.00 3.49 5.94
N ARG A 149 -17.53 4.73 6.10
CA ARG A 149 -17.51 5.78 5.08
C ARG A 149 -16.15 5.93 4.40
N SER A 150 -15.23 5.02 4.68
CA SER A 150 -13.86 5.07 4.20
C SER A 150 -13.50 3.88 3.32
N VAL A 151 -12.58 4.11 2.38
CA VAL A 151 -11.95 3.07 1.56
C VAL A 151 -10.46 3.06 1.85
N MET A 152 -9.87 1.88 2.02
CA MET A 152 -8.42 1.68 2.02
C MET A 152 -7.98 1.09 0.69
N VAL A 153 -7.01 1.73 0.05
CA VAL A 153 -6.32 1.26 -1.17
C VAL A 153 -4.89 0.95 -0.81
N GLY A 154 -4.46 -0.28 -1.01
CA GLY A 154 -3.09 -0.71 -0.71
C GLY A 154 -2.71 -2.00 -1.43
N ASP A 155 -1.40 -2.27 -1.51
CA ASP A 155 -0.86 -3.44 -2.20
C ASP A 155 -0.75 -4.69 -1.30
N ARG A 156 -0.76 -4.52 0.03
CA ARG A 156 -0.52 -5.59 1.00
C ARG A 156 -1.80 -6.11 1.64
N LEU A 157 -2.10 -7.40 1.47
CA LEU A 157 -3.25 -8.02 2.17
C LEU A 157 -3.10 -7.93 3.68
N ASP A 158 -1.92 -8.28 4.22
CA ASP A 158 -1.65 -8.33 5.66
C ASP A 158 -1.58 -6.95 6.33
N ASN A 159 -1.04 -5.96 5.64
CA ASN A 159 -0.82 -4.62 6.20
C ASN A 159 -1.96 -3.63 5.94
N ASP A 160 -2.65 -3.75 4.78
CA ASP A 160 -3.62 -2.75 4.34
C ASP A 160 -5.05 -3.28 4.38
N ILE A 161 -5.28 -4.42 3.75
CA ILE A 161 -6.63 -4.91 3.45
C ILE A 161 -7.27 -5.57 4.66
N ILE A 162 -6.59 -6.53 5.28
CA ILE A 162 -7.11 -7.27 6.44
C ILE A 162 -7.42 -6.31 7.60
N PRO A 163 -6.49 -5.43 8.04
CA PRO A 163 -6.77 -4.53 9.16
C PRO A 163 -7.86 -3.50 8.83
N ALA A 164 -7.87 -2.93 7.62
CA ALA A 164 -8.92 -2.00 7.20
C ALA A 164 -10.31 -2.67 7.21
N LYS A 165 -10.40 -3.88 6.67
CA LYS A 165 -11.63 -4.68 6.67
C LYS A 165 -12.09 -5.02 8.08
N ALA A 166 -11.18 -5.36 8.99
CA ALA A 166 -11.49 -5.64 10.39
C ALA A 166 -12.13 -4.44 11.11
N LEU A 167 -11.80 -3.21 10.70
CA LEU A 167 -12.43 -1.98 11.19
C LEU A 167 -13.75 -1.63 10.49
N GLY A 168 -14.14 -2.36 9.44
CA GLY A 168 -15.35 -2.08 8.67
C GLY A 168 -15.15 -1.07 7.53
N MET A 169 -13.91 -0.76 7.15
CA MET A 169 -13.60 0.01 5.95
C MET A 169 -13.90 -0.83 4.70
N LYS A 170 -14.21 -0.15 3.59
CA LYS A 170 -14.14 -0.76 2.27
C LYS A 170 -12.68 -0.90 1.82
N THR A 171 -12.41 -1.87 0.95
CA THR A 171 -11.04 -2.23 0.60
C THR A 171 -10.86 -2.44 -0.90
N ILE A 172 -9.78 -1.86 -1.45
CA ILE A 172 -9.32 -2.10 -2.81
C ILE A 172 -7.88 -2.60 -2.73
N TRP A 173 -7.65 -3.85 -3.11
CA TRP A 173 -6.31 -4.40 -3.21
C TRP A 173 -5.75 -4.12 -4.60
N ILE A 174 -4.65 -3.34 -4.66
CA ILE A 174 -3.94 -3.06 -5.90
C ILE A 174 -2.76 -4.04 -6.03
N LYS A 175 -2.75 -4.84 -7.09
CA LYS A 175 -1.74 -5.88 -7.33
C LYS A 175 -0.49 -5.29 -7.98
N GLN A 176 0.23 -4.48 -7.21
CA GLN A 176 1.51 -3.87 -7.58
C GLN A 176 2.62 -4.37 -6.65
N GLY A 177 3.88 -4.19 -7.05
CA GLY A 177 5.03 -4.62 -6.27
C GLY A 177 4.97 -6.08 -5.83
N PHE A 178 5.68 -6.39 -4.75
CA PHE A 178 5.67 -7.74 -4.18
C PHE A 178 4.37 -8.09 -3.44
N GLY A 179 3.65 -7.09 -2.93
CA GLY A 179 2.34 -7.31 -2.30
C GLY A 179 1.34 -7.95 -3.24
N GLY A 180 1.46 -7.68 -4.56
CA GLY A 180 0.66 -8.33 -5.60
C GLY A 180 0.86 -9.84 -5.74
N CYS A 181 1.92 -10.41 -5.13
CA CYS A 181 2.14 -11.86 -5.08
C CYS A 181 1.33 -12.58 -3.99
N SER A 182 0.71 -11.83 -3.06
CA SER A 182 -0.06 -12.40 -1.95
C SER A 182 -1.22 -13.28 -2.43
N LEU A 183 -1.54 -14.32 -1.64
CA LEU A 183 -2.63 -15.24 -1.92
C LEU A 183 -3.75 -15.04 -0.89
N ILE A 184 -4.99 -14.92 -1.36
CA ILE A 184 -6.20 -14.89 -0.52
C ILE A 184 -6.46 -16.32 -0.05
N ARG A 185 -6.53 -16.55 1.26
CA ARG A 185 -6.70 -17.89 1.86
C ARG A 185 -8.06 -18.09 2.50
N CYS A 186 -8.72 -16.99 2.88
CA CYS A 186 -10.03 -17.03 3.51
C CYS A 186 -10.83 -15.76 3.24
N ASP A 187 -12.12 -15.77 3.55
CA ASP A 187 -13.01 -14.63 3.30
C ASP A 187 -12.61 -13.35 4.07
N ALA A 188 -11.94 -13.49 5.21
CA ALA A 188 -11.44 -12.34 5.98
C ALA A 188 -10.34 -11.58 5.21
N GLU A 189 -9.58 -12.24 4.36
CA GLU A 189 -8.52 -11.65 3.54
C GLU A 189 -9.04 -11.10 2.20
N LYS A 190 -10.28 -11.45 1.79
CA LYS A 190 -10.85 -11.07 0.50
C LYS A 190 -11.20 -9.58 0.48
N PRO A 191 -10.56 -8.76 -0.39
CA PRO A 191 -10.92 -7.35 -0.55
C PRO A 191 -12.30 -7.19 -1.20
N ASP A 192 -12.89 -5.98 -1.12
CA ASP A 192 -14.11 -5.67 -1.88
C ASP A 192 -13.81 -5.60 -3.39
N TYR A 193 -12.63 -5.10 -3.78
CA TYR A 193 -12.16 -5.06 -5.18
C TYR A 193 -10.69 -5.42 -5.29
N ILE A 194 -10.33 -5.99 -6.44
CA ILE A 194 -8.95 -6.29 -6.85
C ILE A 194 -8.70 -5.54 -8.15
N VAL A 195 -7.60 -4.81 -8.22
CA VAL A 195 -7.20 -4.01 -9.39
C VAL A 195 -5.71 -4.15 -9.67
N CYS A 196 -5.28 -3.76 -10.87
CA CYS A 196 -3.88 -3.83 -11.29
C CYS A 196 -3.17 -2.47 -11.34
N ASN A 197 -3.91 -1.35 -11.33
CA ASN A 197 -3.36 0.00 -11.44
C ASN A 197 -4.30 1.04 -10.83
N LEU A 198 -3.80 2.28 -10.69
CA LEU A 198 -4.57 3.38 -10.10
C LEU A 198 -5.67 3.92 -11.04
N SER A 199 -5.55 3.70 -12.34
CA SER A 199 -6.61 4.03 -13.30
C SER A 199 -7.87 3.18 -13.05
N GLU A 200 -7.71 1.92 -12.68
CA GLU A 200 -8.83 1.05 -12.28
C GLU A 200 -9.44 1.47 -10.93
N VAL A 201 -8.59 1.86 -9.94
CA VAL A 201 -9.07 2.46 -8.67
C VAL A 201 -9.95 3.67 -8.96
N LYS A 202 -9.44 4.60 -9.80
CA LYS A 202 -10.17 5.77 -10.25
C LYS A 202 -11.50 5.39 -10.90
N GLY A 203 -11.49 4.40 -11.80
CA GLY A 203 -12.68 3.89 -12.48
C GLY A 203 -13.75 3.43 -11.51
N ILE A 204 -13.41 2.58 -10.53
CA ILE A 204 -14.33 2.07 -9.51
C ILE A 204 -14.96 3.21 -8.70
N LEU A 205 -14.14 4.17 -8.24
CA LEU A 205 -14.59 5.24 -7.36
C LEU A 205 -15.34 6.38 -8.06
N THR A 206 -15.19 6.53 -9.38
CA THR A 206 -15.88 7.57 -10.15
C THR A 206 -17.11 7.09 -10.91
N SER A 207 -17.24 5.78 -11.14
CA SER A 207 -18.38 5.22 -11.87
C SER A 207 -19.68 5.40 -11.10
N LYS A 208 -20.67 6.04 -11.73
CA LYS A 208 -22.04 6.14 -11.23
C LYS A 208 -22.80 4.81 -11.33
N HIS A 209 -22.35 3.90 -12.19
CA HIS A 209 -22.96 2.60 -12.47
C HIS A 209 -21.84 1.64 -12.88
N CYS A 210 -21.52 0.68 -12.04
CA CYS A 210 -21.12 -0.65 -12.48
C CYS A 210 -20.96 -1.55 -11.25
N LEU A 211 -22.04 -2.22 -10.90
CA LEU A 211 -22.00 -3.31 -9.93
C LEU A 211 -22.88 -4.46 -10.39
N ASP A 212 -22.78 -4.83 -11.67
CA ASP A 212 -23.28 -6.10 -12.16
C ASP A 212 -22.35 -6.58 -13.28
N THR A 213 -21.16 -7.01 -12.90
CA THR A 213 -20.44 -8.05 -13.67
C THR A 213 -19.33 -8.60 -12.80
N VAL A 214 -19.67 -9.65 -12.09
CA VAL A 214 -18.70 -10.64 -11.62
C VAL A 214 -18.36 -11.48 -12.83
N CYS A 215 -17.11 -11.52 -13.23
CA CYS A 215 -16.54 -12.64 -13.99
C CYS A 215 -15.70 -13.49 -13.07
#